data_9e8d235ca3eab2566e21183945a0c365
#
_entry.id   9e8d235ca3eab2566e21183945a0c365
#
_cell.length_a   1.000
_cell.length_b   1.000
_cell.length_c   1.000
_cell.angle_alpha   90.00
_cell.angle_beta   90.00
_cell.angle_gamma   90.00
#
_symmetry.space_group_name_H-M   'P 1'
#
loop_
_entity.id
_entity.type
_entity.pdbx_description
1 polymer ?
#
loop_
_entity_poly.entity_id
_entity_poly.type
_entity_poly.pdbx_seq_one_letter_code
_entity_poly.pdbx_strand_id
1 'polypeptide(L)'
;MTETNRDAIIAKRIKDSTTSVTKTVFPGRTNHHNTLFGGDALAWMDEVAFIAATRFCRKPLVTISSDRVDFKEAIPVGSFAELIAKVVHVGNTSLKVDVDICIETMHKDDKHSAISGSFTFVAVDDDHRPTPVVCDKMIYGFDK
;
A
#
# COMPACT_ATOMS: atom_id res chain seq x y z
N MET A 1 2.52 -29.19 8.08
CA MET A 1 2.69 -27.83 8.62
C MET A 1 1.45 -27.43 9.39
N THR A 2 1.61 -26.88 10.57
CA THR A 2 0.50 -26.47 11.41
C THR A 2 -0.05 -25.09 10.95
N GLU A 3 -1.31 -24.81 11.30
CA GLU A 3 -1.92 -23.50 11.04
C GLU A 3 -1.11 -22.37 11.69
N THR A 4 -0.56 -22.60 12.87
CA THR A 4 0.30 -21.62 13.57
C THR A 4 1.53 -21.26 12.74
N ASN A 5 2.16 -22.24 12.07
CA ASN A 5 3.30 -21.97 11.19
C ASN A 5 2.87 -21.18 9.94
N ARG A 6 1.71 -21.48 9.39
CA ARG A 6 1.16 -20.75 8.25
C ARG A 6 0.92 -19.29 8.64
N ASP A 7 0.31 -19.05 9.79
CA ASP A 7 0.04 -17.71 10.30
C ASP A 7 1.33 -16.93 10.56
N ALA A 8 2.35 -17.60 11.10
CA ALA A 8 3.66 -16.98 11.33
C ALA A 8 4.35 -16.59 10.02
N ILE A 9 4.24 -17.41 8.98
CA ILE A 9 4.79 -17.12 7.66
C ILE A 9 4.08 -15.92 7.04
N ILE A 10 2.74 -15.88 7.11
CA ILE A 10 1.94 -14.77 6.62
C ILE A 10 2.31 -13.48 7.35
N ALA A 11 2.41 -13.52 8.69
CA ALA A 11 2.79 -12.36 9.50
C ALA A 11 4.18 -11.83 9.09
N LYS A 12 5.14 -12.73 8.86
CA LYS A 12 6.47 -12.34 8.40
C LYS A 12 6.41 -11.68 7.02
N ARG A 13 5.63 -12.22 6.09
CA ARG A 13 5.47 -11.64 4.76
C ARG A 13 4.80 -10.28 4.80
N ILE A 14 3.84 -10.07 5.70
CA ILE A 14 3.22 -8.76 5.91
C ILE A 14 4.29 -7.75 6.34
N LYS A 15 5.12 -8.12 7.30
CA LYS A 15 6.20 -7.25 7.79
C LYS A 15 7.21 -6.94 6.69
N ASP A 16 7.67 -7.98 5.98
CA ASP A 16 8.72 -7.85 4.96
C ASP A 16 8.23 -7.09 3.71
N SER A 17 6.93 -7.11 3.43
CA SER A 17 6.34 -6.42 2.28
C SER A 17 5.91 -4.98 2.57
N THR A 18 5.90 -4.56 3.83
CA THR A 18 5.58 -3.18 4.20
C THR A 18 6.52 -2.22 3.46
N THR A 19 5.94 -1.26 2.78
CA THR A 19 6.67 -0.39 1.84
C THR A 19 6.53 1.07 2.26
N SER A 20 7.64 1.78 2.26
CA SER A 20 7.68 3.22 2.54
C SER A 20 8.35 3.92 1.37
N VAL A 21 7.70 4.99 0.89
CA VAL A 21 8.21 5.84 -0.19
C VAL A 21 8.03 7.29 0.25
N THR A 22 9.08 8.08 0.14
CA THR A 22 9.01 9.52 0.46
C THR A 22 9.13 10.33 -0.81
N LYS A 23 8.23 11.27 -0.98
CA LYS A 23 8.19 12.18 -2.13
C LYS A 23 8.23 13.62 -1.67
N THR A 24 8.87 14.47 -2.45
CA THR A 24 8.83 15.92 -2.24
C THR A 24 7.62 16.49 -2.97
N VAL A 25 6.87 17.37 -2.31
CA VAL A 25 5.71 18.02 -2.90
C VAL A 25 6.17 19.28 -3.63
N PHE A 26 6.42 19.16 -4.93
CA PHE A 26 6.85 20.26 -5.79
C PHE A 26 5.64 21.09 -6.28
N PRO A 27 5.86 22.38 -6.63
CA PRO A 27 4.77 23.25 -7.09
C PRO A 27 3.94 22.71 -8.24
N GLY A 28 4.51 21.92 -9.15
CA GLY A 28 3.80 21.36 -10.29
C GLY A 28 2.74 20.31 -9.95
N ARG A 29 2.67 19.87 -8.69
CA ARG A 29 1.72 18.86 -8.25
C ARG A 29 0.69 19.39 -7.27
N THR A 30 0.51 20.69 -7.26
CA THR A 30 -0.37 21.33 -6.30
C THR A 30 -1.61 21.95 -6.97
N ASN A 31 -2.64 22.13 -6.15
CA ASN A 31 -3.86 22.83 -6.54
C ASN A 31 -3.69 24.35 -6.35
N HIS A 32 -4.79 25.11 -6.52
CA HIS A 32 -4.78 26.56 -6.38
C HIS A 32 -4.54 27.06 -4.95
N HIS A 33 -4.54 26.17 -3.96
CA HIS A 33 -4.22 26.50 -2.56
C HIS A 33 -2.76 26.17 -2.21
N ASN A 34 -1.94 25.79 -3.18
CA ASN A 34 -0.55 25.37 -2.98
C ASN A 34 -0.43 24.14 -2.08
N THR A 35 -1.41 23.25 -2.14
CA THR A 35 -1.36 21.95 -1.46
C THR A 35 -1.44 20.82 -2.49
N LEU A 36 -0.94 19.64 -2.12
CA LEU A 36 -0.92 18.48 -3.00
C LEU A 36 -2.32 18.21 -3.57
N PHE A 37 -2.40 18.07 -4.89
CA PHE A 37 -3.65 17.74 -5.56
C PHE A 37 -4.14 16.36 -5.12
N GLY A 38 -5.43 16.27 -4.75
CA GLY A 38 -6.01 15.02 -4.24
C GLY A 38 -5.86 13.82 -5.18
N GLY A 39 -5.99 14.06 -6.49
CA GLY A 39 -5.79 13.01 -7.49
C GLY A 39 -4.38 12.47 -7.53
N ASP A 40 -3.38 13.33 -7.33
CA ASP A 40 -1.98 12.90 -7.26
C ASP A 40 -1.73 12.09 -5.98
N ALA A 41 -2.31 12.51 -4.86
CA ALA A 41 -2.23 11.77 -3.60
C ALA A 41 -2.81 10.36 -3.77
N LEU A 42 -3.99 10.25 -4.38
CA LEU A 42 -4.64 8.96 -4.64
C LEU A 42 -3.78 8.06 -5.55
N ALA A 43 -3.20 8.64 -6.61
CA ALA A 43 -2.34 7.89 -7.52
C ALA A 43 -1.10 7.36 -6.79
N TRP A 44 -0.48 8.18 -5.95
CA TRP A 44 0.67 7.76 -5.14
C TRP A 44 0.30 6.66 -4.14
N MET A 45 -0.88 6.78 -3.52
CA MET A 45 -1.35 5.77 -2.57
C MET A 45 -1.58 4.43 -3.26
N ASP A 46 -2.25 4.43 -4.42
CA ASP A 46 -2.49 3.21 -5.19
C ASP A 46 -1.17 2.57 -5.61
N GLU A 47 -0.21 3.37 -6.06
CA GLU A 47 1.11 2.89 -6.48
C GLU A 47 1.87 2.21 -5.32
N VAL A 48 1.95 2.85 -4.16
CA VAL A 48 2.68 2.28 -3.01
C VAL A 48 1.95 1.05 -2.45
N ALA A 49 0.61 1.06 -2.47
CA ALA A 49 -0.19 -0.09 -2.07
C ALA A 49 0.07 -1.28 -3.00
N PHE A 50 0.14 -1.03 -4.30
CA PHE A 50 0.45 -2.03 -5.32
C PHE A 50 1.82 -2.65 -5.08
N ILE A 51 2.82 -1.84 -4.74
CA ILE A 51 4.16 -2.33 -4.44
C ILE A 51 4.13 -3.29 -3.24
N ALA A 52 3.48 -2.87 -2.14
CA ALA A 52 3.37 -3.71 -0.95
C ALA A 52 2.63 -5.02 -1.24
N ALA A 53 1.52 -4.95 -1.95
CA ALA A 53 0.74 -6.14 -2.34
C ALA A 53 1.55 -7.09 -3.22
N THR A 54 2.29 -6.55 -4.19
CA THR A 54 3.13 -7.35 -5.09
C THR A 54 4.27 -8.02 -4.32
N ARG A 55 4.91 -7.30 -3.41
CA ARG A 55 5.97 -7.87 -2.55
C ARG A 55 5.43 -8.99 -1.67
N PHE A 56 4.17 -8.87 -1.26
CA PHE A 56 3.55 -9.93 -0.45
C PHE A 56 3.31 -11.20 -1.26
N CYS A 57 2.63 -11.12 -2.40
CA CYS A 57 2.17 -12.32 -3.11
C CYS A 57 2.98 -12.69 -4.36
N ARG A 58 3.73 -11.75 -4.93
CA ARG A 58 4.55 -11.97 -6.13
C ARG A 58 3.78 -12.56 -7.31
N LYS A 59 2.52 -12.15 -7.47
CA LYS A 59 1.64 -12.52 -8.58
C LYS A 59 1.07 -11.27 -9.22
N PRO A 60 0.57 -11.35 -10.47
CA PRO A 60 -0.15 -10.23 -11.07
C PRO A 60 -1.36 -9.86 -10.22
N LEU A 61 -1.52 -8.55 -10.00
CA LEU A 61 -2.58 -8.00 -9.17
C LEU A 61 -3.31 -6.90 -9.92
N VAL A 62 -4.61 -6.78 -9.62
CA VAL A 62 -5.42 -5.66 -10.09
C VAL A 62 -6.04 -4.96 -8.90
N THR A 63 -6.08 -3.63 -8.94
CA THR A 63 -6.79 -2.83 -7.95
C THR A 63 -8.27 -2.92 -8.26
N ILE A 64 -9.07 -3.40 -7.33
CA ILE A 64 -10.52 -3.56 -7.54
C ILE A 64 -11.35 -2.53 -6.81
N SER A 65 -10.85 -1.98 -5.72
CA SER A 65 -11.57 -0.95 -4.97
C SER A 65 -10.63 -0.20 -4.04
N SER A 66 -11.05 1.00 -3.68
CA SER A 66 -10.48 1.73 -2.56
C SER A 66 -11.61 1.97 -1.56
N ASP A 67 -11.34 1.68 -0.30
CA ASP A 67 -12.24 2.04 0.78
C ASP A 67 -11.93 3.47 1.19
N ARG A 68 -12.88 4.07 1.86
CA ARG A 68 -12.83 5.41 2.41
C ARG A 68 -11.41 5.99 2.53
N VAL A 69 -11.12 6.99 1.71
CA VAL A 69 -9.87 7.75 1.80
C VAL A 69 -10.19 9.04 2.56
N ASP A 70 -9.55 9.21 3.72
CA ASP A 70 -9.75 10.38 4.56
C ASP A 70 -8.65 11.40 4.33
N PHE A 71 -9.01 12.56 3.80
CA PHE A 71 -8.10 13.70 3.64
C PHE A 71 -8.23 14.55 4.91
N LYS A 72 -7.50 14.14 5.96
CA LYS A 72 -7.59 14.79 7.28
C LYS A 72 -6.93 16.15 7.29
N GLU A 73 -5.90 16.33 6.47
CA GLU A 73 -5.11 17.56 6.42
C GLU A 73 -4.52 17.73 5.03
N ALA A 74 -4.50 18.97 4.53
CA ALA A 74 -3.88 19.30 3.25
C ALA A 74 -2.36 19.23 3.36
N ILE A 75 -1.69 18.73 2.32
CA ILE A 75 -0.23 18.58 2.31
C ILE A 75 0.37 19.79 1.57
N PRO A 76 1.10 20.67 2.28
CA PRO A 76 1.62 21.89 1.68
C PRO A 76 2.72 21.63 0.64
N VAL A 77 2.82 22.52 -0.35
CA VAL A 77 3.97 22.55 -1.24
C VAL A 77 5.24 22.76 -0.41
N GLY A 78 6.33 22.10 -0.80
CA GLY A 78 7.62 22.23 -0.11
C GLY A 78 7.76 21.32 1.11
N SER A 79 6.78 20.46 1.38
CA SER A 79 6.90 19.44 2.43
C SER A 79 7.28 18.10 1.81
N PHE A 80 7.66 17.14 2.67
CA PHE A 80 7.84 15.75 2.26
C PHE A 80 6.57 14.99 2.60
N ALA A 81 6.16 14.12 1.67
CA ALA A 81 5.06 13.20 1.88
C ALA A 81 5.64 11.78 1.98
N GLU A 82 5.56 11.18 3.14
CA GLU A 82 5.97 9.79 3.33
C GLU A 82 4.74 8.90 3.24
N LEU A 83 4.76 7.99 2.28
CA LEU A 83 3.68 7.02 2.08
C LEU A 83 4.11 5.68 2.65
N ILE A 84 3.31 5.13 3.54
CA ILE A 84 3.56 3.83 4.15
C ILE A 84 2.39 2.92 3.81
N ALA A 85 2.71 1.79 3.16
CA ALA A 85 1.71 0.79 2.76
C ALA A 85 1.98 -0.52 3.47
N LYS A 86 0.93 -1.09 4.06
CA LYS A 86 1.01 -2.35 4.80
C LYS A 86 -0.19 -3.22 4.49
N VAL A 87 0.06 -4.49 4.16
CA VAL A 87 -1.01 -5.49 4.02
C VAL A 87 -1.64 -5.71 5.39
N VAL A 88 -2.96 -5.54 5.50
CA VAL A 88 -3.69 -5.67 6.77
C VAL A 88 -4.70 -6.80 6.76
N HIS A 89 -5.06 -7.31 5.58
CA HIS A 89 -5.96 -8.45 5.47
C HIS A 89 -5.55 -9.33 4.28
N VAL A 90 -5.51 -10.61 4.51
CA VAL A 90 -5.18 -11.63 3.50
C VAL A 90 -6.39 -12.54 3.34
N GLY A 91 -7.09 -12.39 2.22
CA GLY A 91 -8.21 -13.25 1.87
C GLY A 91 -7.72 -14.45 1.05
N ASN A 92 -8.64 -15.11 0.37
CA ASN A 92 -8.28 -16.22 -0.51
C ASN A 92 -7.60 -15.71 -1.80
N THR A 93 -8.29 -14.83 -2.54
CA THR A 93 -7.79 -14.27 -3.80
C THR A 93 -7.49 -12.77 -3.69
N SER A 94 -7.72 -12.18 -2.54
CA SER A 94 -7.60 -10.74 -2.33
C SER A 94 -6.66 -10.38 -1.19
N LEU A 95 -6.11 -9.17 -1.30
CA LEU A 95 -5.32 -8.52 -0.26
C LEU A 95 -5.91 -7.14 0.00
N LYS A 96 -5.96 -6.74 1.26
CA LYS A 96 -6.28 -5.37 1.63
C LYS A 96 -5.03 -4.70 2.16
N VAL A 97 -4.73 -3.51 1.65
CA VAL A 97 -3.52 -2.75 1.98
C VAL A 97 -3.95 -1.40 2.53
N ASP A 98 -3.49 -1.08 3.74
CA ASP A 98 -3.67 0.25 4.31
C ASP A 98 -2.51 1.14 3.88
N VAL A 99 -2.83 2.39 3.56
CA VAL A 99 -1.84 3.40 3.20
C VAL A 99 -2.06 4.65 4.03
N ASP A 100 -0.96 5.13 4.63
CA ASP A 100 -0.91 6.43 5.28
C ASP A 100 0.03 7.34 4.53
N ILE A 101 -0.35 8.62 4.39
CA ILE A 101 0.57 9.67 3.96
C ILE A 101 0.82 10.57 5.15
N CYS A 102 2.08 10.66 5.54
CA CYS A 102 2.52 11.54 6.61
C CYS A 102 3.20 12.78 6.03
N ILE A 103 2.92 13.93 6.60
CA ILE A 103 3.60 15.18 6.26
C ILE A 103 4.85 15.30 7.11
N GLU A 104 5.98 15.59 6.47
CA GLU A 104 7.23 15.94 7.15
C GLU A 104 7.63 17.34 6.70
N THR A 105 7.77 18.25 7.65
CA THR A 105 8.18 19.62 7.36
C THR A 105 9.68 19.65 7.10
N MET A 106 10.13 20.33 6.03
CA MET A 106 11.55 20.32 5.64
C MET A 106 12.53 20.76 6.74
N HIS A 107 12.14 21.75 7.52
CA HIS A 107 13.06 22.41 8.45
C HIS A 107 12.70 22.19 9.92
N LYS A 108 11.84 21.23 10.22
CA LYS A 108 11.42 20.92 11.58
C LYS A 108 11.32 19.40 11.76
N ASP A 109 11.57 18.93 12.96
CA ASP A 109 11.35 17.53 13.32
C ASP A 109 9.87 17.31 13.63
N ASP A 110 9.04 17.49 12.61
CA ASP A 110 7.59 17.37 12.72
C ASP A 110 7.07 16.43 11.64
N LYS A 111 6.38 15.39 12.06
CA LYS A 111 5.84 14.36 11.17
C LYS A 111 4.51 13.87 11.70
N HIS A 112 3.46 13.95 10.89
CA HIS A 112 2.13 13.52 11.31
C HIS A 112 1.31 13.02 10.13
N SER A 113 0.33 12.15 10.40
CA SER A 113 -0.54 11.58 9.37
C SER A 113 -1.50 12.64 8.82
N ALA A 114 -1.56 12.73 7.50
CA ALA A 114 -2.43 13.67 6.80
C ALA A 114 -3.55 13.00 6.02
N ILE A 115 -3.27 11.86 5.39
CA ILE A 115 -4.23 11.14 4.55
C ILE A 115 -4.11 9.65 4.88
N SER A 116 -5.24 8.97 4.96
CA SER A 116 -5.25 7.51 5.15
C SER A 116 -6.34 6.88 4.31
N GLY A 117 -6.12 5.65 3.87
CA GLY A 117 -7.09 4.91 3.09
C GLY A 117 -6.67 3.46 2.94
N SER A 118 -7.55 2.66 2.35
CA SER A 118 -7.30 1.25 2.10
C SER A 118 -7.60 0.90 0.66
N PHE A 119 -6.84 -0.03 0.12
CA PHE A 119 -6.97 -0.51 -1.26
C PHE A 119 -7.09 -2.02 -1.26
N THR A 120 -7.98 -2.54 -2.08
CA THR A 120 -8.15 -3.98 -2.23
C THR A 120 -7.65 -4.42 -3.60
N PHE A 121 -6.83 -5.46 -3.60
CA PHE A 121 -6.23 -6.06 -4.79
C PHE A 121 -6.67 -7.50 -4.91
N VAL A 122 -6.84 -7.96 -6.14
CA VAL A 122 -7.11 -9.37 -6.44
C VAL A 122 -5.97 -9.91 -7.29
N ALA A 123 -5.42 -11.06 -6.88
CA ALA A 123 -4.43 -11.77 -7.69
C ALA A 123 -5.13 -12.47 -8.85
N VAL A 124 -4.55 -12.37 -10.03
CA VAL A 124 -5.11 -12.96 -11.24
C VAL A 124 -4.09 -13.85 -11.93
N ASP A 125 -4.59 -14.88 -12.61
CA ASP A 125 -3.77 -15.77 -13.43
C ASP A 125 -3.62 -15.22 -14.87
N ASP A 126 -3.02 -16.01 -15.76
CA ASP A 126 -2.78 -15.62 -17.16
C ASP A 126 -4.09 -15.38 -17.94
N ASP A 127 -5.20 -15.96 -17.49
CA ASP A 127 -6.52 -15.77 -18.08
C ASP A 127 -7.31 -14.64 -17.39
N HIS A 128 -6.66 -13.85 -16.54
CA HIS A 128 -7.25 -12.77 -15.76
C HIS A 128 -8.36 -13.25 -14.79
N ARG A 129 -8.25 -14.49 -14.33
CA ARG A 129 -9.17 -15.04 -13.33
C ARG A 129 -8.55 -14.96 -11.94
N PRO A 130 -9.36 -14.73 -10.90
CA PRO A 130 -8.84 -14.71 -9.53
C PRO A 130 -8.08 -15.98 -9.19
N THR A 131 -6.94 -15.82 -8.53
CA THR A 131 -6.09 -16.91 -8.06
C THR A 131 -5.66 -16.65 -6.62
N PRO A 132 -5.35 -17.70 -5.82
CA PRO A 132 -4.98 -17.49 -4.42
C PRO A 132 -3.75 -16.60 -4.24
N VAL A 133 -3.84 -15.68 -3.29
CA VAL A 133 -2.73 -14.77 -2.93
C VAL A 133 -1.67 -15.46 -2.09
N VAL A 134 -2.02 -16.54 -1.38
CA VAL A 134 -1.07 -17.37 -0.63
C VAL A 134 -0.97 -18.72 -1.36
N CYS A 135 0.23 -19.05 -1.81
CA CYS A 135 0.47 -20.28 -2.55
C CYS A 135 1.39 -21.21 -1.75
N ASP A 136 1.45 -22.47 -2.17
CA ASP A 136 2.28 -23.49 -1.52
C ASP A 136 3.75 -23.10 -1.48
N LYS A 137 4.24 -22.45 -2.52
CA LYS A 137 5.63 -21.98 -2.56
C LYS A 137 5.96 -21.03 -1.42
N MET A 138 5.03 -20.16 -1.03
CA MET A 138 5.22 -19.26 0.11
C MET A 138 5.32 -20.02 1.42
N ILE A 139 4.50 -21.08 1.55
CA ILE A 139 4.37 -21.84 2.81
C ILE A 139 5.47 -22.86 2.94
N TYR A 140 5.77 -23.59 1.86
CA TYR A 140 6.67 -24.74 1.88
C TYR A 140 8.02 -24.51 1.19
N GLY A 141 8.15 -23.37 0.48
CA GLY A 141 9.36 -23.10 -0.31
C GLY A 141 9.38 -23.77 -1.68
N PHE A 142 8.33 -24.56 -2.00
CA PHE A 142 8.18 -25.24 -3.31
C PHE A 142 6.70 -25.47 -3.59
N ASP A 143 6.37 -25.69 -4.85
CA ASP A 143 5.01 -26.01 -5.26
C ASP A 143 4.70 -27.48 -4.94
N LYS A 144 3.58 -27.70 -4.27
CA LYS A 144 3.09 -29.04 -3.94
C LYS A 144 2.37 -29.67 -5.09
#